data_39210f336058993bd8c994f962448d78
#
_entry.id   39210f336058993bd8c994f962448d78
#
_cell.length_a   1.000
_cell.length_b   1.000
_cell.length_c   1.000
_cell.angle_alpha   90.00
_cell.angle_beta   90.00
_cell.angle_gamma   90.00
#
_symmetry.space_group_name_H-M   'P 1'
#
loop_
_entity.id
_entity.type
_entity.pdbx_description
1 polymer ?
#
loop_
_entity_poly.entity_id
_entity_poly.type
_entity_poly.pdbx_seq_one_letter_code
_entity_poly.pdbx_strand_id
1 'polypeptide(L)'
;MKPRITTITLLITASLLMIPTRDYGQSGSESRELRTVVIDPGHGGSDPGAVAGGVKEKDLVLAIGLRLGDKIKKNYPDVKVIYTRSKDVFIPLHVRASMAVKNKADLFISLHANYVKTTAVRGTETFTLGLHRSQENLEVAKKENAVILLEEDYSANYEGFNPNETESYIMFENMQAEYQTQSIGLAAYIQNEFTRNLSLVNRGVKQAGFLVLRQTTMPGVLVEVGFISNPEERKFLVSEGGKEKVAESIFKAFSIYKKEIDSKSRFTLQPVDEVADATPPGPAAPEKRGAGNTKTAATPTSAATDTKPAGDSGKTATFTLTNVAGSAKPAPEPAVVTKPDTVLKKTEEKNTQETDHHPTRWFSVQVGAVSNAAEPSPANFKGEQNIYRIRVAPYYKFFSGKFSTVANAVKEKKRLTEKFPEAFVVVIENDIPRAVPQNELP
;
A
#
# COMPACT_ATOMS: atom_id res chain seq x y z
N MET A 1 -19.74 38.77 -74.75
CA MET A 1 -19.77 37.42 -74.13
C MET A 1 -18.96 37.48 -72.85
N LYS A 2 -19.57 37.49 -71.68
CA LYS A 2 -18.88 37.53 -70.35
C LYS A 2 -18.75 36.11 -69.80
N PRO A 3 -17.64 35.72 -69.19
CA PRO A 3 -17.48 34.35 -68.65
C PRO A 3 -18.14 34.23 -67.28
N ARG A 4 -18.81 33.13 -67.06
CA ARG A 4 -19.30 32.61 -65.79
C ARG A 4 -18.17 31.95 -65.01
N ILE A 5 -17.57 32.66 -64.09
CA ILE A 5 -16.68 32.10 -63.09
C ILE A 5 -17.06 32.74 -61.77
N THR A 6 -18.05 32.21 -61.08
CA THR A 6 -18.35 32.58 -59.66
C THR A 6 -19.32 31.65 -59.02
N THR A 7 -19.08 30.35 -59.00
CA THR A 7 -19.94 29.44 -58.19
C THR A 7 -19.27 28.19 -57.69
N ILE A 8 -17.94 28.08 -57.67
CA ILE A 8 -17.27 26.88 -57.19
C ILE A 8 -16.46 27.12 -55.91
N THR A 9 -16.32 28.37 -55.45
CA THR A 9 -15.44 28.70 -54.28
C THR A 9 -16.20 28.68 -52.94
N LEU A 10 -17.50 28.44 -52.88
CA LEU A 10 -18.30 28.51 -51.64
C LEU A 10 -18.72 27.15 -51.05
N LEU A 11 -18.29 26.03 -51.63
CA LEU A 11 -18.62 24.68 -51.17
C LEU A 11 -17.49 23.94 -50.49
N ILE A 12 -16.28 24.52 -50.38
CA ILE A 12 -15.10 23.90 -49.77
C ILE A 12 -14.90 24.36 -48.33
N THR A 13 -15.50 25.47 -47.89
CA THR A 13 -15.32 26.02 -46.53
C THR A 13 -16.29 25.49 -45.47
N ALA A 14 -17.33 24.72 -45.87
CA ALA A 14 -18.31 24.17 -44.92
C ALA A 14 -18.00 22.71 -44.46
N SER A 15 -16.98 22.07 -45.02
CA SER A 15 -16.66 20.65 -44.71
C SER A 15 -15.53 20.44 -43.72
N LEU A 16 -14.97 21.51 -43.13
CA LEU A 16 -13.80 21.45 -42.23
C LEU A 16 -14.16 21.67 -40.77
N LEU A 17 -15.44 21.62 -40.38
CA LEU A 17 -15.89 21.90 -39.02
C LEU A 17 -16.58 20.73 -38.29
N MET A 18 -16.44 19.52 -38.83
CA MET A 18 -16.86 18.29 -38.15
C MET A 18 -15.66 17.33 -37.99
N ILE A 19 -14.58 17.81 -37.35
CA ILE A 19 -13.65 16.88 -36.74
C ILE A 19 -14.29 16.49 -35.40
N PRO A 20 -14.71 15.22 -35.20
CA PRO A 20 -15.11 14.81 -33.87
C PRO A 20 -13.88 14.97 -32.98
N THR A 21 -13.95 15.88 -32.02
CA THR A 21 -13.02 15.91 -30.92
C THR A 21 -13.13 14.54 -30.27
N ARG A 22 -12.16 13.68 -30.55
CA ARG A 22 -11.95 12.49 -29.74
C ARG A 22 -11.68 13.02 -28.35
N ASP A 23 -12.68 12.93 -27.48
CA ASP A 23 -12.47 12.96 -26.06
C ASP A 23 -11.39 11.91 -25.75
N TYR A 24 -10.17 12.37 -25.55
CA TYR A 24 -9.19 11.62 -24.79
C TYR A 24 -9.73 11.61 -23.37
N GLY A 25 -10.69 10.70 -23.15
CA GLY A 25 -11.17 10.40 -21.82
C GLY A 25 -9.95 10.13 -20.95
N GLN A 26 -9.72 11.03 -20.03
CA GLN A 26 -8.89 10.73 -18.87
C GLN A 26 -9.36 9.37 -18.37
N SER A 27 -8.49 8.36 -18.48
CA SER A 27 -8.59 7.11 -17.75
C SER A 27 -8.38 7.45 -16.26
N GLY A 28 -9.28 8.25 -15.72
CA GLY A 28 -9.52 8.36 -14.31
C GLY A 28 -10.12 7.04 -13.89
N SER A 29 -9.43 6.28 -13.05
CA SER A 29 -9.98 5.16 -12.33
C SER A 29 -11.33 5.59 -11.76
N GLU A 30 -12.42 5.21 -12.42
CA GLU A 30 -13.77 5.39 -11.88
C GLU A 30 -13.77 4.72 -10.51
N SER A 31 -13.84 5.52 -9.47
CA SER A 31 -13.91 5.06 -8.10
C SER A 31 -15.26 4.38 -7.92
N ARG A 32 -15.26 3.06 -8.12
CA ARG A 32 -16.43 2.22 -8.07
C ARG A 32 -16.71 1.77 -6.63
N GLU A 33 -17.97 1.84 -6.19
CA GLU A 33 -18.38 1.26 -4.92
C GLU A 33 -18.03 -0.23 -4.86
N LEU A 34 -17.63 -0.73 -3.69
CA LEU A 34 -17.29 -2.14 -3.49
C LEU A 34 -18.58 -2.97 -3.43
N ARG A 35 -18.84 -3.73 -4.51
CA ARG A 35 -20.05 -4.54 -4.71
C ARG A 35 -19.78 -6.04 -4.77
N THR A 36 -18.56 -6.46 -5.08
CA THR A 36 -18.21 -7.89 -5.23
C THR A 36 -16.89 -8.18 -4.54
N VAL A 37 -16.89 -9.12 -3.59
CA VAL A 37 -15.69 -9.63 -2.92
C VAL A 37 -15.53 -11.12 -3.20
N VAL A 38 -14.30 -11.52 -3.54
CA VAL A 38 -13.90 -12.92 -3.58
C VAL A 38 -13.14 -13.26 -2.31
N ILE A 39 -13.61 -14.28 -1.62
CA ILE A 39 -12.92 -14.91 -0.50
C ILE A 39 -12.30 -16.20 -1.04
N ASP A 40 -11.01 -16.33 -0.87
CA ASP A 40 -10.21 -17.46 -1.34
C ASP A 40 -9.65 -18.25 -0.14
N PRO A 41 -10.36 -19.26 0.37
CA PRO A 41 -9.76 -20.19 1.33
C PRO A 41 -8.65 -20.98 0.63
N GLY A 42 -7.38 -20.78 1.03
CA GLY A 42 -6.23 -21.44 0.41
C GLY A 42 -6.32 -22.97 0.44
N HIS A 43 -5.55 -23.65 -0.44
CA HIS A 43 -5.49 -25.13 -0.48
C HIS A 43 -6.83 -25.81 -0.80
N GLY A 44 -6.99 -27.09 -0.41
CA GLY A 44 -8.23 -27.84 -0.56
C GLY A 44 -8.05 -29.15 -1.33
N GLY A 45 -8.93 -30.11 -1.14
CA GLY A 45 -8.90 -31.43 -1.79
C GLY A 45 -7.59 -32.17 -1.54
N SER A 46 -6.85 -32.48 -2.60
CA SER A 46 -5.55 -33.15 -2.57
C SER A 46 -4.43 -32.31 -1.92
N ASP A 47 -4.59 -30.99 -1.84
CA ASP A 47 -3.65 -30.09 -1.18
C ASP A 47 -4.09 -29.80 0.27
N PRO A 48 -3.44 -30.36 1.27
CA PRO A 48 -3.79 -30.11 2.67
C PRO A 48 -3.30 -28.76 3.19
N GLY A 49 -2.40 -28.07 2.46
CA GLY A 49 -1.60 -26.98 2.99
C GLY A 49 -0.65 -27.45 4.08
N ALA A 50 -0.29 -26.58 4.99
CA ALA A 50 0.51 -26.94 6.14
C ALA A 50 -0.25 -27.90 7.07
N VAL A 51 0.51 -28.85 7.68
CA VAL A 51 -0.04 -29.81 8.63
C VAL A 51 0.78 -29.80 9.93
N ALA A 52 0.14 -29.56 11.06
CA ALA A 52 0.78 -29.57 12.36
C ALA A 52 -0.18 -30.05 13.44
N GLY A 53 0.29 -31.01 14.28
CA GLY A 53 -0.53 -31.54 15.39
C GLY A 53 -1.89 -32.10 14.97
N GLY A 54 -1.98 -32.72 13.78
CA GLY A 54 -3.21 -33.26 13.22
C GLY A 54 -4.13 -32.20 12.57
N VAL A 55 -3.79 -30.91 12.64
CA VAL A 55 -4.55 -29.83 12.00
C VAL A 55 -4.04 -29.62 10.58
N LYS A 56 -4.96 -29.54 9.62
CA LYS A 56 -4.68 -29.17 8.23
C LYS A 56 -5.09 -27.74 7.98
N GLU A 57 -4.22 -26.98 7.35
CA GLU A 57 -4.48 -25.57 7.01
C GLU A 57 -5.76 -25.42 6.20
N LYS A 58 -5.97 -26.24 5.17
CA LYS A 58 -7.15 -26.19 4.29
C LYS A 58 -8.48 -26.19 5.06
N ASP A 59 -8.60 -26.94 6.14
CA ASP A 59 -9.82 -27.06 6.92
C ASP A 59 -10.04 -25.80 7.78
N LEU A 60 -8.96 -25.29 8.36
CA LEU A 60 -8.98 -24.09 9.19
C LEU A 60 -9.38 -22.87 8.37
N VAL A 61 -8.72 -22.61 7.23
CA VAL A 61 -8.97 -21.42 6.43
C VAL A 61 -10.33 -21.47 5.72
N LEU A 62 -10.82 -22.66 5.38
CA LEU A 62 -12.19 -22.84 4.88
C LEU A 62 -13.21 -22.43 5.95
N ALA A 63 -13.04 -22.90 7.18
CA ALA A 63 -13.95 -22.57 8.27
C ALA A 63 -13.95 -21.07 8.61
N ILE A 64 -12.80 -20.41 8.54
CA ILE A 64 -12.68 -18.95 8.73
C ILE A 64 -13.32 -18.19 7.55
N GLY A 65 -13.01 -18.59 6.31
CA GLY A 65 -13.53 -17.95 5.11
C GLY A 65 -15.05 -17.97 5.01
N LEU A 66 -15.68 -19.10 5.36
CA LEU A 66 -17.14 -19.20 5.39
C LEU A 66 -17.76 -18.25 6.44
N ARG A 67 -17.19 -18.18 7.65
CA ARG A 67 -17.63 -17.22 8.69
C ARG A 67 -17.48 -15.77 8.23
N LEU A 68 -16.34 -15.44 7.59
CA LEU A 68 -16.12 -14.11 7.04
C LEU A 68 -17.21 -13.73 6.03
N GLY A 69 -17.47 -14.62 5.09
CA GLY A 69 -18.47 -14.36 4.07
C GLY A 69 -19.89 -14.25 4.62
N ASP A 70 -20.24 -15.05 5.63
CA ASP A 70 -21.56 -14.96 6.30
C ASP A 70 -21.71 -13.62 7.03
N LYS A 71 -20.64 -13.11 7.67
CA LYS A 71 -20.62 -11.77 8.27
C LYS A 71 -20.83 -10.68 7.23
N ILE A 72 -20.15 -10.77 6.09
CA ILE A 72 -20.27 -9.78 5.00
C ILE A 72 -21.70 -9.80 4.45
N LYS A 73 -22.25 -10.98 4.09
CA LYS A 73 -23.61 -11.12 3.57
C LYS A 73 -24.67 -10.57 4.54
N LYS A 74 -24.49 -10.83 5.85
CA LYS A 74 -25.42 -10.37 6.88
C LYS A 74 -25.44 -8.85 7.03
N ASN A 75 -24.26 -8.20 6.99
CA ASN A 75 -24.12 -6.77 7.28
C ASN A 75 -24.11 -5.88 6.03
N TYR A 76 -23.80 -6.45 4.86
CA TYR A 76 -23.76 -5.79 3.57
C TYR A 76 -24.50 -6.63 2.51
N PRO A 77 -25.85 -6.69 2.55
CA PRO A 77 -26.63 -7.52 1.63
C PRO A 77 -26.50 -7.10 0.15
N ASP A 78 -26.03 -5.90 -0.11
CA ASP A 78 -25.70 -5.36 -1.41
C ASP A 78 -24.33 -5.83 -1.94
N VAL A 79 -23.52 -6.51 -1.12
CA VAL A 79 -22.23 -7.05 -1.51
C VAL A 79 -22.36 -8.52 -1.92
N LYS A 80 -22.02 -8.81 -3.17
CA LYS A 80 -21.91 -10.18 -3.66
C LYS A 80 -20.64 -10.82 -3.09
N VAL A 81 -20.81 -11.89 -2.31
CA VAL A 81 -19.70 -12.71 -1.81
C VAL A 81 -19.53 -13.95 -2.65
N ILE A 82 -18.34 -14.14 -3.21
CA ILE A 82 -17.95 -15.30 -4.01
C ILE A 82 -16.84 -16.03 -3.26
N TYR A 83 -16.90 -17.36 -3.23
CA TYR A 83 -15.84 -18.18 -2.72
C TYR A 83 -15.14 -18.89 -3.87
N THR A 84 -13.81 -18.98 -3.85
CA THR A 84 -13.08 -19.84 -4.79
C THR A 84 -13.41 -21.30 -4.51
N ARG A 85 -13.59 -21.66 -3.24
CA ARG A 85 -14.17 -22.93 -2.78
C ARG A 85 -15.00 -22.73 -1.52
N SER A 86 -16.08 -23.45 -1.40
CA SER A 86 -16.95 -23.56 -0.21
C SER A 86 -17.01 -24.98 0.37
N LYS A 87 -16.17 -25.88 -0.19
CA LYS A 87 -16.04 -27.29 0.18
C LYS A 87 -14.57 -27.67 0.20
N ASP A 88 -14.27 -28.88 0.64
CA ASP A 88 -12.93 -29.45 0.54
C ASP A 88 -12.67 -29.99 -0.87
N VAL A 89 -12.34 -29.09 -1.80
CA VAL A 89 -12.00 -29.39 -3.19
C VAL A 89 -10.73 -28.66 -3.58
N PHE A 90 -9.92 -29.26 -4.44
CA PHE A 90 -8.74 -28.62 -5.02
C PHE A 90 -9.14 -27.65 -6.13
N ILE A 91 -8.63 -26.44 -6.07
CA ILE A 91 -8.80 -25.41 -7.11
C ILE A 91 -7.42 -24.85 -7.49
N PRO A 92 -6.96 -24.99 -8.74
CA PRO A 92 -5.70 -24.43 -9.22
C PRO A 92 -5.57 -22.93 -9.00
N LEU A 93 -4.34 -22.41 -8.75
CA LEU A 93 -4.16 -20.99 -8.40
C LEU A 93 -4.66 -20.05 -9.51
N HIS A 94 -4.36 -20.37 -10.79
CA HIS A 94 -4.83 -19.57 -11.94
C HIS A 94 -6.36 -19.54 -12.05
N VAL A 95 -7.04 -20.61 -11.65
CA VAL A 95 -8.51 -20.67 -11.64
C VAL A 95 -9.08 -19.75 -10.57
N ARG A 96 -8.45 -19.68 -9.37
CA ARG A 96 -8.88 -18.78 -8.27
C ARG A 96 -8.85 -17.31 -8.71
N ALA A 97 -7.74 -16.87 -9.29
CA ALA A 97 -7.61 -15.52 -9.86
C ALA A 97 -8.63 -15.29 -11.00
N SER A 98 -8.76 -16.26 -11.93
CA SER A 98 -9.71 -16.19 -13.03
C SER A 98 -11.17 -16.06 -12.55
N MET A 99 -11.54 -16.72 -11.46
CA MET A 99 -12.88 -16.55 -10.86
C MET A 99 -13.13 -15.12 -10.41
N ALA A 100 -12.15 -14.47 -9.81
CA ALA A 100 -12.26 -13.07 -9.39
C ALA A 100 -12.41 -12.14 -10.60
N VAL A 101 -11.56 -12.30 -11.62
CA VAL A 101 -11.59 -11.50 -12.86
C VAL A 101 -12.91 -11.68 -13.62
N LYS A 102 -13.35 -12.92 -13.83
CA LYS A 102 -14.62 -13.22 -14.56
C LYS A 102 -15.85 -12.65 -13.86
N ASN A 103 -15.82 -12.55 -12.54
CA ASN A 103 -16.91 -11.98 -11.76
C ASN A 103 -16.76 -10.47 -11.56
N LYS A 104 -15.73 -9.83 -12.15
CA LYS A 104 -15.45 -8.40 -12.00
C LYS A 104 -15.41 -8.00 -10.51
N ALA A 105 -14.71 -8.79 -9.72
CA ALA A 105 -14.60 -8.55 -8.29
C ALA A 105 -13.90 -7.22 -8.01
N ASP A 106 -14.34 -6.54 -6.99
CA ASP A 106 -13.76 -5.27 -6.51
C ASP A 106 -12.68 -5.52 -5.45
N LEU A 107 -12.62 -6.75 -4.89
CA LEU A 107 -11.69 -7.14 -3.84
C LEU A 107 -11.44 -8.65 -3.83
N PHE A 108 -10.18 -9.04 -3.59
CA PHE A 108 -9.76 -10.43 -3.43
C PHE A 108 -9.08 -10.63 -2.06
N ILE A 109 -9.57 -11.59 -1.27
CA ILE A 109 -9.01 -11.91 0.07
C ILE A 109 -8.69 -13.40 0.11
N SER A 110 -7.40 -13.73 0.03
CA SER A 110 -6.90 -15.10 0.22
C SER A 110 -6.56 -15.33 1.69
N LEU A 111 -6.91 -16.51 2.21
CA LEU A 111 -6.75 -16.90 3.61
C LEU A 111 -5.84 -18.11 3.72
N HIS A 112 -4.79 -17.98 4.53
CA HIS A 112 -3.76 -18.98 4.80
C HIS A 112 -3.43 -19.05 6.30
N ALA A 113 -2.71 -20.08 6.71
CA ALA A 113 -2.20 -20.24 8.06
C ALA A 113 -0.76 -20.75 8.02
N ASN A 114 0.16 -19.88 8.37
CA ASN A 114 1.59 -20.04 8.17
C ASN A 114 2.18 -21.25 8.92
N TYR A 115 3.29 -21.74 8.40
CA TYR A 115 4.07 -22.82 9.00
C TYR A 115 5.56 -22.58 8.83
N VAL A 116 6.31 -22.71 9.90
CA VAL A 116 7.78 -22.79 9.89
C VAL A 116 8.23 -23.95 10.81
N LYS A 117 9.43 -24.51 10.56
CA LYS A 117 9.95 -25.63 11.38
C LYS A 117 10.12 -25.23 12.85
N THR A 118 10.46 -23.98 13.13
CA THR A 118 10.66 -23.44 14.49
C THR A 118 9.33 -23.11 15.13
N THR A 119 8.90 -23.92 16.09
CA THR A 119 7.60 -23.78 16.76
C THR A 119 7.46 -22.55 17.66
N ALA A 120 8.56 -21.84 17.96
CA ALA A 120 8.53 -20.57 18.70
C ALA A 120 8.01 -19.37 17.88
N VAL A 121 8.08 -19.45 16.54
CA VAL A 121 7.57 -18.39 15.65
C VAL A 121 6.06 -18.32 15.75
N ARG A 122 5.54 -17.11 15.87
CA ARG A 122 4.11 -16.82 16.05
C ARG A 122 3.74 -15.45 15.53
N GLY A 123 2.43 -15.21 15.35
CA GLY A 123 1.86 -13.92 14.95
C GLY A 123 1.14 -13.98 13.61
N THR A 124 0.55 -12.87 13.25
CA THR A 124 -0.20 -12.69 12.00
C THR A 124 0.58 -11.85 11.01
N GLU A 125 0.45 -12.15 9.73
CA GLU A 125 1.06 -11.41 8.63
C GLU A 125 0.00 -11.16 7.55
N THR A 126 0.10 -10.04 6.85
CA THR A 126 -0.75 -9.83 5.66
C THR A 126 0.13 -9.39 4.51
N PHE A 127 0.04 -10.13 3.42
CA PHE A 127 0.85 -9.91 2.23
C PHE A 127 0.04 -9.24 1.13
N THR A 128 0.74 -8.40 0.37
CA THR A 128 0.29 -7.89 -0.93
C THR A 128 1.23 -8.38 -2.03
N LEU A 129 0.77 -8.37 -3.27
CA LEU A 129 1.61 -8.70 -4.40
C LEU A 129 2.78 -7.70 -4.50
N GLY A 130 3.96 -8.20 -4.79
CA GLY A 130 5.15 -7.38 -5.00
C GLY A 130 6.43 -8.18 -4.81
N LEU A 131 7.56 -7.49 -4.95
CA LEU A 131 8.85 -8.11 -4.70
C LEU A 131 8.99 -8.44 -3.20
N HIS A 132 9.46 -9.64 -2.91
CA HIS A 132 9.85 -10.02 -1.55
C HIS A 132 11.04 -9.18 -1.08
N ARG A 133 10.94 -8.65 0.15
CA ARG A 133 11.98 -7.79 0.72
C ARG A 133 12.89 -8.50 1.72
N SER A 134 12.62 -9.76 2.00
CA SER A 134 13.43 -10.61 2.87
C SER A 134 13.37 -12.06 2.42
N GLN A 135 14.36 -12.85 2.79
CA GLN A 135 14.37 -14.29 2.54
C GLN A 135 13.16 -14.98 3.18
N GLU A 136 12.74 -14.54 4.38
CA GLU A 136 11.55 -15.06 5.05
C GLU A 136 10.29 -14.89 4.20
N ASN A 137 10.10 -13.73 3.59
CA ASN A 137 8.94 -13.46 2.73
C ASN A 137 8.98 -14.30 1.45
N LEU A 138 10.17 -14.51 0.89
CA LEU A 138 10.37 -15.40 -0.27
C LEU A 138 10.01 -16.85 0.08
N GLU A 139 10.43 -17.36 1.24
CA GLU A 139 10.12 -18.72 1.66
C GLU A 139 8.61 -18.95 1.84
N VAL A 140 7.89 -17.96 2.37
CA VAL A 140 6.41 -18.03 2.44
C VAL A 140 5.83 -18.11 1.02
N ALA A 141 6.25 -17.23 0.10
CA ALA A 141 5.76 -17.27 -1.28
C ALA A 141 6.11 -18.59 -2.00
N LYS A 142 7.33 -19.12 -1.80
CA LYS A 142 7.73 -20.42 -2.36
C LYS A 142 6.82 -21.54 -1.87
N LYS A 143 6.52 -21.54 -0.58
CA LYS A 143 5.65 -22.56 0.02
C LYS A 143 4.23 -22.50 -0.57
N GLU A 144 3.65 -21.32 -0.63
CA GLU A 144 2.28 -21.15 -1.15
C GLU A 144 2.19 -21.37 -2.66
N ASN A 145 3.21 -20.97 -3.42
CA ASN A 145 3.26 -21.22 -4.87
C ASN A 145 3.58 -22.68 -5.22
N ALA A 146 4.19 -23.47 -4.32
CA ALA A 146 4.57 -24.87 -4.60
C ALA A 146 3.36 -25.75 -4.96
N VAL A 147 2.16 -25.35 -4.60
CA VAL A 147 0.92 -26.06 -4.94
C VAL A 147 0.72 -26.24 -6.45
N ILE A 148 1.29 -25.37 -7.30
CA ILE A 148 1.21 -25.52 -8.77
C ILE A 148 1.85 -26.84 -9.26
N LEU A 149 2.80 -27.39 -8.50
CA LEU A 149 3.44 -28.69 -8.83
C LEU A 149 2.46 -29.87 -8.73
N LEU A 150 1.29 -29.67 -8.14
CA LEU A 150 0.19 -30.65 -8.10
C LEU A 150 -0.75 -30.53 -9.32
N GLU A 151 -0.55 -29.53 -10.18
CA GLU A 151 -1.36 -29.28 -11.38
C GLU A 151 -0.73 -29.97 -12.59
N GLU A 152 -1.56 -30.62 -13.44
CA GLU A 152 -1.09 -31.40 -14.59
C GLU A 152 -0.33 -30.54 -15.61
N ASP A 153 -0.83 -29.36 -15.93
CA ASP A 153 -0.26 -28.45 -16.94
C ASP A 153 0.34 -27.17 -16.36
N TYR A 154 0.99 -27.26 -15.17
CA TYR A 154 1.46 -26.08 -14.46
C TYR A 154 2.44 -25.21 -15.29
N SER A 155 3.33 -25.84 -16.06
CA SER A 155 4.32 -25.11 -16.85
C SER A 155 3.67 -24.20 -17.91
N ALA A 156 2.59 -24.67 -18.55
CA ALA A 156 1.84 -23.87 -19.52
C ALA A 156 1.00 -22.78 -18.83
N ASN A 157 0.35 -23.12 -17.71
CA ASN A 157 -0.52 -22.20 -17.00
C ASN A 157 0.23 -21.02 -16.32
N TYR A 158 1.52 -21.20 -16.00
CA TYR A 158 2.34 -20.22 -15.29
C TYR A 158 3.60 -19.76 -16.06
N GLU A 159 3.59 -19.89 -17.40
CA GLU A 159 4.65 -19.40 -18.28
C GLU A 159 6.06 -19.90 -17.91
N GLY A 160 6.16 -21.16 -17.49
CA GLY A 160 7.41 -21.79 -17.08
C GLY A 160 7.92 -21.37 -15.69
N PHE A 161 7.12 -20.67 -14.90
CA PHE A 161 7.49 -20.32 -13.53
C PHE A 161 7.80 -21.56 -12.70
N ASN A 162 8.97 -21.56 -12.05
CA ASN A 162 9.37 -22.60 -11.10
C ASN A 162 9.30 -22.06 -9.66
N PRO A 163 8.40 -22.56 -8.81
CA PRO A 163 8.23 -22.03 -7.45
C PRO A 163 9.46 -22.29 -6.55
N ASN A 164 10.34 -23.21 -6.92
CA ASN A 164 11.55 -23.51 -6.14
C ASN A 164 12.74 -22.61 -6.50
N GLU A 165 12.72 -21.93 -7.64
CA GLU A 165 13.80 -21.07 -8.12
C GLU A 165 13.56 -19.62 -7.74
N THR A 166 14.57 -19.00 -7.10
CA THR A 166 14.47 -17.58 -6.68
C THR A 166 14.38 -16.65 -7.88
N GLU A 167 15.04 -16.99 -8.97
CA GLU A 167 15.08 -16.24 -10.24
C GLU A 167 13.68 -16.12 -10.85
N SER A 168 12.82 -17.12 -10.70
CA SER A 168 11.44 -17.06 -11.16
C SER A 168 10.64 -15.92 -10.51
N TYR A 169 11.03 -15.49 -9.32
CA TYR A 169 10.34 -14.42 -8.59
C TYR A 169 10.71 -13.00 -9.07
N ILE A 170 11.75 -12.85 -9.90
CA ILE A 170 12.14 -11.56 -10.50
C ILE A 170 11.01 -10.98 -11.37
N MET A 171 10.20 -11.84 -11.97
CA MET A 171 9.04 -11.39 -12.77
C MET A 171 8.06 -10.52 -11.97
N PHE A 172 8.00 -10.66 -10.65
CA PHE A 172 7.13 -9.86 -9.79
C PHE A 172 7.65 -8.44 -9.55
N GLU A 173 8.93 -8.12 -9.88
CA GLU A 173 9.47 -6.76 -9.75
C GLU A 173 8.75 -5.75 -10.65
N ASN A 174 8.42 -6.18 -11.87
CA ASN A 174 7.82 -5.33 -12.88
C ASN A 174 6.28 -5.30 -12.81
N MET A 175 5.68 -6.13 -11.97
CA MET A 175 4.25 -6.11 -11.74
C MET A 175 3.90 -5.00 -10.75
N GLN A 176 3.98 -3.76 -11.22
CA GLN A 176 3.45 -2.60 -10.50
C GLN A 176 1.94 -2.80 -10.37
N ALA A 177 1.55 -3.12 -9.19
CA ALA A 177 0.15 -3.27 -8.90
C ALA A 177 -0.54 -1.90 -8.99
N GLU A 178 -1.29 -1.68 -10.03
CA GLU A 178 -2.25 -0.58 -10.15
C GLU A 178 -3.06 -0.42 -8.84
N TYR A 179 -3.32 -1.55 -8.19
CA TYR A 179 -4.07 -1.65 -6.93
C TYR A 179 -3.20 -1.78 -5.68
N GLN A 180 -1.88 -1.59 -5.78
CA GLN A 180 -0.96 -1.85 -4.66
C GLN A 180 -1.28 -0.99 -3.43
N THR A 181 -1.53 0.30 -3.62
CA THR A 181 -1.86 1.22 -2.53
C THR A 181 -3.13 0.79 -1.79
N GLN A 182 -4.14 0.36 -2.54
CA GLN A 182 -5.41 -0.10 -1.99
C GLN A 182 -5.24 -1.43 -1.26
N SER A 183 -4.46 -2.36 -1.82
CA SER A 183 -4.13 -3.65 -1.19
C SER A 183 -3.37 -3.45 0.13
N ILE A 184 -2.37 -2.57 0.15
CA ILE A 184 -1.61 -2.23 1.36
C ILE A 184 -2.53 -1.58 2.41
N GLY A 185 -3.46 -0.71 2.00
CA GLY A 185 -4.46 -0.11 2.89
C GLY A 185 -5.32 -1.16 3.59
N LEU A 186 -5.89 -2.10 2.83
CA LEU A 186 -6.65 -3.22 3.40
C LEU A 186 -5.79 -4.10 4.31
N ALA A 187 -4.59 -4.46 3.89
CA ALA A 187 -3.66 -5.27 4.70
C ALA A 187 -3.35 -4.60 6.05
N ALA A 188 -3.17 -3.28 6.04
CA ALA A 188 -2.94 -2.51 7.27
C ALA A 188 -4.18 -2.52 8.18
N TYR A 189 -5.39 -2.39 7.64
CA TYR A 189 -6.62 -2.51 8.43
C TYR A 189 -6.76 -3.91 9.04
N ILE A 190 -6.46 -4.97 8.29
CA ILE A 190 -6.49 -6.35 8.81
C ILE A 190 -5.51 -6.52 9.97
N GLN A 191 -4.25 -6.11 9.82
CA GLN A 191 -3.25 -6.22 10.87
C GLN A 191 -3.60 -5.38 12.11
N ASN A 192 -4.18 -4.20 11.93
CA ASN A 192 -4.66 -3.37 13.04
C ASN A 192 -5.81 -4.03 13.80
N GLU A 193 -6.78 -4.64 13.10
CA GLU A 193 -7.88 -5.34 13.74
C GLU A 193 -7.42 -6.64 14.42
N PHE A 194 -6.45 -7.35 13.87
CA PHE A 194 -5.80 -8.48 14.54
C PHE A 194 -5.13 -8.05 15.85
N THR A 195 -4.37 -6.96 15.82
CA THR A 195 -3.73 -6.40 17.02
C THR A 195 -4.74 -6.04 18.10
N ARG A 196 -5.88 -5.49 17.71
CA ARG A 196 -6.94 -5.07 18.66
C ARG A 196 -7.72 -6.24 19.26
N ASN A 197 -7.92 -7.31 18.49
CA ASN A 197 -8.90 -8.34 18.85
C ASN A 197 -8.29 -9.71 19.18
N LEU A 198 -7.06 -10.02 18.75
CA LEU A 198 -6.52 -11.40 18.81
C LEU A 198 -5.35 -11.48 19.75
N SER A 199 -4.89 -10.72 20.53
CA SER A 199 -3.70 -10.93 21.42
C SER A 199 -2.55 -11.72 20.75
N LEU A 200 -2.48 -11.73 19.41
CA LEU A 200 -1.42 -12.34 18.62
C LEU A 200 -0.36 -11.28 18.24
N VAL A 201 0.86 -11.75 18.01
CA VAL A 201 1.95 -10.87 17.59
C VAL A 201 1.63 -10.33 16.19
N ASN A 202 1.68 -9.01 16.02
CA ASN A 202 1.56 -8.37 14.72
C ASN A 202 2.92 -8.38 14.03
N ARG A 203 3.05 -9.13 12.94
CA ARG A 203 4.28 -9.20 12.12
C ARG A 203 4.21 -8.26 10.91
N GLY A 204 3.13 -7.50 10.79
CA GLY A 204 2.98 -6.38 9.85
C GLY A 204 2.48 -6.75 8.47
N VAL A 205 2.48 -5.73 7.63
CA VAL A 205 2.16 -5.83 6.19
C VAL A 205 3.46 -6.07 5.43
N LYS A 206 3.43 -7.07 4.55
CA LYS A 206 4.59 -7.55 3.79
C LYS A 206 4.27 -7.61 2.30
N GLN A 207 5.29 -7.85 1.48
CA GLN A 207 5.17 -8.08 0.05
C GLN A 207 5.89 -9.36 -0.34
N ALA A 208 5.29 -10.13 -1.26
CA ALA A 208 5.94 -11.25 -1.91
C ALA A 208 5.24 -11.64 -3.22
N GLY A 209 5.89 -12.46 -4.01
CA GLY A 209 5.42 -12.92 -5.32
C GLY A 209 4.45 -14.08 -5.24
N PHE A 210 3.21 -13.84 -4.82
CA PHE A 210 2.18 -14.86 -4.77
C PHE A 210 1.46 -15.00 -6.12
N LEU A 211 1.50 -16.19 -6.71
CA LEU A 211 0.86 -16.48 -7.99
C LEU A 211 -0.66 -16.27 -7.95
N VAL A 212 -1.30 -16.58 -6.83
CA VAL A 212 -2.74 -16.38 -6.66
C VAL A 212 -3.15 -14.91 -6.76
N LEU A 213 -2.25 -13.98 -6.44
CA LEU A 213 -2.46 -12.54 -6.57
C LEU A 213 -1.99 -11.96 -7.90
N ARG A 214 -1.17 -12.71 -8.67
CA ARG A 214 -0.52 -12.22 -9.90
C ARG A 214 -1.51 -11.79 -10.98
N GLN A 215 -2.54 -12.59 -11.19
CA GLN A 215 -3.49 -12.40 -12.29
C GLN A 215 -4.77 -11.70 -11.83
N THR A 216 -4.84 -11.22 -10.59
CA THR A 216 -5.98 -10.44 -10.12
C THR A 216 -5.90 -9.01 -10.64
N THR A 217 -7.02 -8.51 -11.17
CA THR A 217 -7.16 -7.15 -11.71
C THR A 217 -7.95 -6.24 -10.76
N MET A 218 -7.76 -6.45 -9.47
CA MET A 218 -8.39 -5.71 -8.39
C MET A 218 -7.47 -5.72 -7.16
N PRO A 219 -7.73 -4.86 -6.14
CA PRO A 219 -7.03 -4.95 -4.85
C PRO A 219 -7.11 -6.36 -4.27
N GLY A 220 -5.98 -6.89 -3.83
CA GLY A 220 -5.88 -8.26 -3.30
C GLY A 220 -4.88 -8.40 -2.17
N VAL A 221 -5.20 -9.25 -1.21
CA VAL A 221 -4.33 -9.58 -0.08
C VAL A 221 -4.31 -11.09 0.17
N LEU A 222 -3.17 -11.58 0.70
CA LEU A 222 -3.05 -12.91 1.28
C LEU A 222 -2.80 -12.75 2.79
N VAL A 223 -3.68 -13.34 3.58
CA VAL A 223 -3.72 -13.18 5.02
C VAL A 223 -3.25 -14.46 5.70
N GLU A 224 -2.12 -14.39 6.38
CA GLU A 224 -1.62 -15.43 7.28
C GLU A 224 -2.22 -15.20 8.67
N VAL A 225 -3.22 -15.98 9.03
CA VAL A 225 -4.02 -15.77 10.24
C VAL A 225 -3.30 -16.17 11.53
N GLY A 226 -2.09 -16.74 11.43
CA GLY A 226 -1.23 -17.19 12.51
C GLY A 226 -0.40 -18.40 12.07
N PHE A 227 0.45 -18.92 12.95
CA PHE A 227 1.33 -20.06 12.69
C PHE A 227 0.75 -21.34 13.26
N ILE A 228 0.28 -22.27 12.42
CA ILE A 228 -0.20 -23.57 12.91
C ILE A 228 0.94 -24.46 13.42
N SER A 229 2.21 -24.17 13.09
CA SER A 229 3.37 -24.79 13.69
C SER A 229 3.53 -24.47 15.17
N ASN A 230 3.08 -23.29 15.63
CA ASN A 230 3.10 -22.89 17.03
C ASN A 230 1.94 -23.57 17.78
N PRO A 231 2.19 -24.35 18.85
CA PRO A 231 1.14 -25.09 19.56
C PRO A 231 0.05 -24.18 20.19
N GLU A 232 0.42 -23.02 20.71
CA GLU A 232 -0.51 -22.12 21.36
C GLU A 232 -1.42 -21.40 20.34
N GLU A 233 -0.82 -20.92 19.24
CA GLU A 233 -1.61 -20.33 18.15
C GLU A 233 -2.50 -21.38 17.48
N ARG A 234 -1.98 -22.57 17.23
CA ARG A 234 -2.79 -23.67 16.69
C ARG A 234 -3.98 -23.99 17.57
N LYS A 235 -3.79 -24.10 18.90
CA LYS A 235 -4.88 -24.32 19.86
C LYS A 235 -5.94 -23.22 19.80
N PHE A 236 -5.51 -21.96 19.70
CA PHE A 236 -6.40 -20.82 19.52
C PHE A 236 -7.15 -20.90 18.20
N LEU A 237 -6.44 -21.08 17.09
CA LEU A 237 -6.99 -21.04 15.73
C LEU A 237 -8.01 -22.15 15.46
N VAL A 238 -7.83 -23.36 16.03
CA VAL A 238 -8.81 -24.47 15.85
C VAL A 238 -10.04 -24.32 16.71
N SER A 239 -10.00 -23.51 17.76
CA SER A 239 -11.15 -23.27 18.61
C SER A 239 -12.25 -22.50 17.87
N GLU A 240 -13.52 -22.77 18.21
CA GLU A 240 -14.64 -22.02 17.60
C GLU A 240 -14.53 -20.53 17.88
N GLY A 241 -14.16 -20.15 19.10
CA GLY A 241 -13.93 -18.75 19.48
C GLY A 241 -12.75 -18.11 18.73
N GLY A 242 -11.69 -18.85 18.45
CA GLY A 242 -10.54 -18.38 17.66
C GLY A 242 -10.92 -18.11 16.21
N LYS A 243 -11.56 -19.09 15.54
CA LYS A 243 -12.05 -18.93 14.16
C LYS A 243 -13.00 -17.74 14.03
N GLU A 244 -13.91 -17.59 15.00
CA GLU A 244 -14.87 -16.49 15.03
C GLU A 244 -14.17 -15.13 15.19
N LYS A 245 -13.22 -15.00 16.12
CA LYS A 245 -12.47 -13.76 16.34
C LYS A 245 -11.62 -13.36 15.13
N VAL A 246 -10.99 -14.33 14.45
CA VAL A 246 -10.22 -14.09 13.23
C VAL A 246 -11.14 -13.57 12.13
N ALA A 247 -12.25 -14.26 11.87
CA ALA A 247 -13.23 -13.84 10.86
C ALA A 247 -13.83 -12.48 11.18
N GLU A 248 -14.12 -12.18 12.45
CA GLU A 248 -14.64 -10.89 12.91
C GLU A 248 -13.62 -9.76 12.68
N SER A 249 -12.33 -10.02 12.93
CA SER A 249 -11.29 -9.01 12.73
C SER A 249 -11.13 -8.66 11.24
N ILE A 250 -11.13 -9.66 10.36
CA ILE A 250 -11.07 -9.44 8.91
C ILE A 250 -12.34 -8.72 8.44
N PHE A 251 -13.51 -9.08 8.96
CA PHE A 251 -14.76 -8.42 8.64
C PHE A 251 -14.76 -6.93 9.04
N LYS A 252 -14.24 -6.59 10.22
CA LYS A 252 -14.11 -5.19 10.65
C LYS A 252 -13.17 -4.40 9.73
N ALA A 253 -12.04 -4.99 9.36
CA ALA A 253 -11.11 -4.41 8.41
C ALA A 253 -11.76 -4.18 7.02
N PHE A 254 -12.49 -5.18 6.51
CA PHE A 254 -13.31 -5.06 5.31
C PHE A 254 -14.32 -3.91 5.41
N SER A 255 -15.00 -3.77 6.54
CA SER A 255 -16.00 -2.72 6.76
C SER A 255 -15.40 -1.32 6.73
N ILE A 256 -14.19 -1.15 7.30
CA ILE A 256 -13.45 0.11 7.25
C ILE A 256 -13.05 0.41 5.80
N TYR A 257 -12.47 -0.57 5.13
CA TYR A 257 -12.02 -0.44 3.74
C TYR A 257 -13.19 -0.12 2.79
N LYS A 258 -14.32 -0.85 2.89
CA LYS A 258 -15.50 -0.60 2.07
C LYS A 258 -16.01 0.84 2.23
N LYS A 259 -16.12 1.31 3.46
CA LYS A 259 -16.55 2.70 3.74
C LYS A 259 -15.63 3.73 3.11
N GLU A 260 -14.33 3.50 3.13
CA GLU A 260 -13.35 4.39 2.51
C GLU A 260 -13.51 4.41 0.99
N ILE A 261 -13.61 3.25 0.36
CA ILE A 261 -13.77 3.15 -1.12
C ILE A 261 -15.08 3.78 -1.55
N ASP A 262 -16.19 3.42 -0.91
CA ASP A 262 -17.52 3.94 -1.26
C ASP A 262 -17.61 5.47 -1.07
N SER A 263 -16.94 6.02 -0.05
CA SER A 263 -16.92 7.47 0.15
C SER A 263 -16.16 8.19 -0.97
N LYS A 264 -15.02 7.65 -1.40
CA LYS A 264 -14.25 8.20 -2.53
C LYS A 264 -15.04 8.15 -3.82
N SER A 265 -15.82 7.07 -4.05
CA SER A 265 -16.68 6.91 -5.23
C SER A 265 -17.74 7.98 -5.33
N ARG A 266 -18.38 8.35 -4.22
CA ARG A 266 -19.43 9.36 -4.19
C ARG A 266 -18.94 10.77 -4.49
N PHE A 267 -17.72 11.10 -4.05
CA PHE A 267 -17.12 12.43 -4.34
C PHE A 267 -16.74 12.59 -5.82
N THR A 268 -16.42 11.52 -6.52
CA THR A 268 -16.05 11.57 -7.95
C THR A 268 -17.28 11.70 -8.87
N LEU A 269 -18.48 11.35 -8.40
CA LEU A 269 -19.72 11.36 -9.19
C LEU A 269 -20.54 12.65 -9.04
N GLN A 270 -20.14 13.63 -8.25
CA GLN A 270 -20.81 14.94 -8.25
C GLN A 270 -20.33 15.71 -9.48
N PRO A 271 -21.26 16.08 -10.43
CA PRO A 271 -20.91 17.05 -11.45
C PRO A 271 -20.48 18.33 -10.73
N VAL A 272 -19.36 18.89 -11.16
CA VAL A 272 -19.07 20.29 -10.82
C VAL A 272 -20.18 21.06 -11.51
N ASP A 273 -21.18 21.55 -10.75
CA ASP A 273 -22.17 22.46 -11.26
C ASP A 273 -21.40 23.57 -11.98
N GLU A 274 -21.71 23.70 -13.26
CA GLU A 274 -21.19 24.72 -14.14
C GLU A 274 -21.30 26.07 -13.36
N VAL A 275 -20.12 26.59 -12.95
CA VAL A 275 -20.07 27.91 -12.31
C VAL A 275 -20.59 28.85 -13.36
N ALA A 276 -21.85 29.23 -13.21
CA ALA A 276 -22.49 30.23 -14.03
C ALA A 276 -21.55 31.42 -14.13
N ASP A 277 -21.24 31.79 -15.34
CA ASP A 277 -20.42 32.90 -15.80
C ASP A 277 -20.71 34.16 -14.94
N ALA A 278 -19.93 34.33 -13.90
CA ALA A 278 -19.95 35.59 -13.11
C ALA A 278 -19.09 36.60 -13.85
N THR A 279 -19.75 37.34 -14.73
CA THR A 279 -19.21 38.55 -15.30
C THR A 279 -18.61 39.40 -14.18
N PRO A 280 -17.36 39.86 -14.27
CA PRO A 280 -16.76 40.68 -13.23
C PRO A 280 -17.49 42.03 -13.14
N PRO A 281 -17.86 42.49 -11.92
CA PRO A 281 -18.50 43.79 -11.77
C PRO A 281 -17.51 44.90 -12.16
N GLY A 282 -17.98 45.77 -13.04
CA GLY A 282 -17.28 46.98 -13.47
C GLY A 282 -17.01 47.93 -12.30
N PRO A 283 -16.04 48.87 -12.43
CA PRO A 283 -15.59 49.72 -11.34
C PRO A 283 -16.69 50.66 -10.86
N ALA A 284 -17.04 50.56 -9.57
CA ALA A 284 -17.99 51.43 -8.91
C ALA A 284 -17.45 52.87 -8.74
N ALA A 285 -18.26 53.87 -9.11
CA ALA A 285 -17.98 55.27 -8.92
C ALA A 285 -18.10 55.66 -7.42
N PRO A 286 -17.43 56.75 -6.97
CA PRO A 286 -17.32 57.09 -5.56
C PRO A 286 -18.60 57.75 -5.01
N GLU A 287 -19.14 57.17 -3.95
CA GLU A 287 -20.29 57.75 -3.21
C GLU A 287 -19.83 58.60 -2.04
N LYS A 288 -20.51 59.73 -1.89
CA LYS A 288 -20.22 60.86 -0.99
C LYS A 288 -20.56 60.51 0.46
N ARG A 289 -19.72 60.99 1.37
CA ARG A 289 -19.95 61.06 2.82
C ARG A 289 -21.19 61.79 3.19
N GLY A 290 -22.02 61.21 4.04
CA GLY A 290 -23.06 61.91 4.81
C GLY A 290 -23.01 61.47 6.26
N ALA A 291 -22.87 62.45 7.15
CA ALA A 291 -22.72 62.28 8.59
C ALA A 291 -24.10 62.05 9.27
N GLY A 292 -24.04 61.34 10.40
CA GLY A 292 -25.08 61.56 11.41
C GLY A 292 -25.56 60.38 12.22
N ASN A 293 -25.08 60.29 13.40
CA ASN A 293 -25.79 60.19 14.69
C ASN A 293 -25.92 58.82 15.39
N THR A 294 -25.24 58.82 16.48
CA THR A 294 -25.35 58.13 17.79
C THR A 294 -26.72 57.60 18.22
N LYS A 295 -26.72 56.39 18.86
CA LYS A 295 -27.30 56.08 20.21
C LYS A 295 -27.05 54.58 20.53
N THR A 296 -26.21 54.34 21.46
CA THR A 296 -26.28 53.95 22.89
C THR A 296 -27.23 52.79 23.30
N ALA A 297 -26.63 51.88 24.04
CA ALA A 297 -27.12 51.00 25.12
C ALA A 297 -27.75 49.66 24.67
N ALA A 298 -27.56 48.53 25.32
CA ALA A 298 -27.05 48.20 26.64
C ALA A 298 -26.71 46.71 26.72
N THR A 299 -25.70 46.37 27.53
CA THR A 299 -25.45 45.04 28.09
C THR A 299 -26.50 44.70 29.13
N PRO A 300 -26.79 43.44 29.42
CA PRO A 300 -26.52 43.00 30.79
C PRO A 300 -25.83 41.64 30.92
N THR A 301 -25.02 41.65 31.86
CA THR A 301 -24.20 40.81 32.71
C THR A 301 -24.89 39.60 33.36
N SER A 302 -24.04 38.62 33.68
CA SER A 302 -24.08 37.66 34.81
C SER A 302 -24.89 36.38 34.56
N ALA A 303 -24.47 35.20 35.01
CA ALA A 303 -23.69 34.83 36.20
C ALA A 303 -22.98 33.50 36.04
N ALA A 304 -21.88 33.38 36.76
CA ALA A 304 -21.07 32.20 36.98
C ALA A 304 -21.80 31.15 37.86
N THR A 305 -21.49 29.88 37.66
CA THR A 305 -21.37 28.96 38.79
C THR A 305 -20.23 27.97 38.52
N ASP A 306 -19.27 27.99 39.43
CA ASP A 306 -18.20 27.04 39.64
C ASP A 306 -18.74 25.64 39.93
N THR A 307 -18.06 24.61 39.41
CA THR A 307 -17.71 23.41 40.17
C THR A 307 -16.57 22.67 39.48
N LYS A 308 -15.42 22.66 40.13
CA LYS A 308 -14.34 21.66 39.96
C LYS A 308 -14.56 20.61 41.03
N PRO A 309 -14.28 19.29 40.83
CA PRO A 309 -12.92 18.85 41.15
C PRO A 309 -12.31 17.70 40.32
N ALA A 310 -11.00 17.63 40.46
CA ALA A 310 -10.07 16.47 40.49
C ALA A 310 -9.99 15.56 39.25
N GLY A 311 -8.94 15.59 38.48
CA GLY A 311 -7.64 14.97 38.69
C GLY A 311 -7.66 13.49 38.29
N ASP A 312 -7.18 13.15 37.11
CA ASP A 312 -6.38 11.94 36.98
C ASP A 312 -5.39 12.07 35.81
N SER A 313 -4.20 11.58 36.13
CA SER A 313 -2.94 11.68 35.44
C SER A 313 -2.91 10.94 34.12
N GLY A 314 -2.61 11.63 33.03
CA GLY A 314 -2.23 11.07 31.76
C GLY A 314 -0.86 10.38 31.85
N LYS A 315 -0.81 9.07 31.66
CA LYS A 315 0.42 8.31 31.42
C LYS A 315 0.73 8.28 29.93
N THR A 316 1.75 9.03 29.56
CA THR A 316 2.44 8.92 28.28
C THR A 316 3.14 7.57 28.20
N ALA A 317 2.72 6.68 27.33
CA ALA A 317 3.42 5.42 27.08
C ALA A 317 4.58 5.66 26.12
N THR A 318 5.77 5.72 26.68
CA THR A 318 7.04 5.68 25.95
C THR A 318 7.34 4.23 25.58
N PHE A 319 7.35 3.91 24.29
CA PHE A 319 7.82 2.59 23.82
C PHE A 319 9.34 2.60 23.71
N THR A 320 9.98 1.94 24.67
CA THR A 320 11.42 1.64 24.63
C THR A 320 11.63 0.30 23.94
N LEU A 321 12.38 0.31 22.83
CA LEU A 321 12.89 -0.89 22.18
C LEU A 321 14.03 -1.47 23.01
N THR A 322 13.79 -2.58 23.70
CA THR A 322 14.82 -3.34 24.41
C THR A 322 15.42 -4.38 23.46
N ASN A 323 16.67 -4.15 23.06
CA ASN A 323 17.52 -5.15 22.42
C ASN A 323 17.99 -6.17 23.47
N VAL A 324 17.73 -7.43 23.25
CA VAL A 324 18.41 -8.53 23.97
C VAL A 324 19.56 -9.02 23.10
N ALA A 325 20.76 -8.66 23.50
CA ALA A 325 22.01 -9.16 22.94
C ALA A 325 22.36 -10.52 23.58
N GLY A 326 22.48 -11.55 22.77
CA GLY A 326 23.12 -12.81 23.13
C GLY A 326 24.53 -12.87 22.54
N SER A 327 25.50 -12.98 23.41
CA SER A 327 26.95 -13.00 23.14
C SER A 327 27.45 -14.28 22.51
N ALA A 328 28.31 -14.15 21.48
CA ALA A 328 29.35 -15.14 21.16
C ALA A 328 30.59 -14.44 20.62
N LYS A 329 31.75 -14.87 21.12
CA LYS A 329 33.09 -14.27 21.09
C LYS A 329 33.88 -14.63 19.81
N PRO A 330 34.87 -13.83 19.42
CA PRO A 330 35.51 -13.83 18.10
C PRO A 330 36.82 -14.63 18.00
N ALA A 331 37.29 -14.85 16.79
CA ALA A 331 38.69 -15.18 16.48
C ALA A 331 39.05 -14.69 15.05
N PRO A 332 40.35 -14.59 14.64
CA PRO A 332 41.08 -13.32 14.60
C PRO A 332 41.47 -12.89 13.16
N GLU A 333 41.93 -11.63 13.05
CA GLU A 333 42.55 -11.01 11.87
C GLU A 333 43.86 -11.70 11.39
N PRO A 334 44.24 -11.42 10.11
CA PRO A 334 45.58 -10.89 9.93
C PRO A 334 45.69 -9.67 8.98
N ALA A 335 46.43 -8.64 9.50
CA ALA A 335 47.54 -7.85 8.99
C ALA A 335 47.47 -7.19 7.57
N VAL A 336 47.37 -5.85 7.63
CA VAL A 336 48.24 -4.76 7.15
C VAL A 336 49.13 -4.99 5.90
N VAL A 337 48.97 -4.09 4.88
CA VAL A 337 50.08 -3.42 4.18
C VAL A 337 49.63 -2.11 3.50
N THR A 338 50.19 -1.01 4.03
CA THR A 338 50.70 0.27 3.51
C THR A 338 50.20 0.96 2.24
N LYS A 339 50.04 2.28 2.45
CA LYS A 339 49.93 3.43 1.50
C LYS A 339 51.18 3.57 0.59
N PRO A 340 51.14 4.41 -0.48
CA PRO A 340 51.39 5.87 -0.28
C PRO A 340 50.61 6.83 -1.21
N ASP A 341 50.40 8.00 -0.67
CA ASP A 341 50.55 9.41 -1.07
C ASP A 341 50.22 9.97 -2.46
N THR A 342 49.61 11.15 -2.33
CA THR A 342 49.84 12.46 -3.00
C THR A 342 48.95 12.79 -4.20
N VAL A 343 48.15 13.85 -4.16
CA VAL A 343 48.39 15.28 -4.46
C VAL A 343 47.05 16.02 -4.59
N LEU A 344 47.00 17.12 -3.84
CA LEU A 344 45.98 18.19 -3.89
C LEU A 344 45.97 18.90 -5.26
N LYS A 345 44.80 19.21 -5.78
CA LYS A 345 44.59 20.44 -6.53
C LYS A 345 43.25 21.07 -6.26
N LYS A 346 43.39 22.25 -5.66
CA LYS A 346 42.40 23.30 -5.40
C LYS A 346 42.09 24.00 -6.72
N THR A 347 40.83 24.18 -7.06
CA THR A 347 40.45 25.21 -8.06
C THR A 347 39.06 25.75 -7.68
N GLU A 348 39.06 26.99 -7.50
CA GLU A 348 38.18 28.09 -7.26
C GLU A 348 36.68 27.96 -7.59
N GLU A 349 35.92 28.51 -6.64
CA GLU A 349 34.52 28.93 -6.76
C GLU A 349 34.33 29.95 -7.89
N LYS A 350 33.33 29.75 -8.70
CA LYS A 350 32.71 30.78 -9.48
C LYS A 350 31.23 30.85 -9.15
N ASN A 351 30.92 31.89 -8.38
CA ASN A 351 29.60 32.32 -7.98
C ASN A 351 28.81 32.70 -9.23
N THR A 352 27.75 31.98 -9.54
CA THR A 352 26.72 32.43 -10.47
C THR A 352 25.37 32.22 -9.77
N GLN A 353 24.70 33.33 -9.50
CA GLN A 353 23.31 33.36 -9.04
C GLN A 353 22.44 32.65 -10.08
N GLU A 354 21.93 31.50 -9.71
CA GLU A 354 20.96 30.75 -10.48
C GLU A 354 19.60 30.85 -9.78
N THR A 355 18.65 31.34 -10.50
CA THR A 355 17.24 31.44 -10.17
C THR A 355 16.69 30.08 -9.74
N ASP A 356 15.96 30.09 -8.65
CA ASP A 356 15.35 28.97 -7.93
C ASP A 356 14.36 28.18 -8.83
N HIS A 357 14.90 27.30 -9.66
CA HIS A 357 14.16 26.21 -10.28
C HIS A 357 14.43 24.95 -9.45
N HIS A 358 13.50 24.64 -8.53
CA HIS A 358 13.48 23.32 -7.94
C HIS A 358 13.45 22.26 -9.05
N PRO A 359 14.42 21.35 -9.09
CA PRO A 359 14.40 20.30 -10.11
C PRO A 359 13.12 19.48 -9.93
N THR A 360 12.36 19.34 -10.99
CA THR A 360 11.12 18.53 -11.04
C THR A 360 11.41 17.03 -10.83
N ARG A 361 12.69 16.64 -10.82
CA ARG A 361 13.15 15.27 -10.70
C ARG A 361 14.47 15.17 -9.93
N TRP A 362 14.55 14.27 -8.94
CA TRP A 362 15.77 13.94 -8.19
C TRP A 362 15.74 12.50 -7.67
N PHE A 363 16.91 11.96 -7.29
CA PHE A 363 17.03 10.68 -6.62
C PHE A 363 17.13 10.87 -5.11
N SER A 364 16.67 9.88 -4.35
CA SER A 364 16.73 9.89 -2.90
C SER A 364 16.78 8.47 -2.34
N VAL A 365 17.03 8.33 -1.03
CA VAL A 365 17.00 7.04 -0.35
C VAL A 365 15.81 6.99 0.59
N GLN A 366 14.84 6.15 0.30
CA GLN A 366 13.72 5.93 1.21
C GLN A 366 14.20 5.12 2.42
N VAL A 367 14.04 5.66 3.62
CA VAL A 367 14.49 5.06 4.89
C VAL A 367 13.34 4.55 5.75
N GLY A 368 12.10 4.87 5.41
CA GLY A 368 10.93 4.38 6.13
C GLY A 368 9.62 4.92 5.60
N ALA A 369 8.53 4.34 6.11
CA ALA A 369 7.17 4.81 5.89
C ALA A 369 6.34 4.54 7.14
N VAL A 370 5.50 5.50 7.55
CA VAL A 370 4.59 5.38 8.70
C VAL A 370 3.21 5.91 8.36
N SER A 371 2.19 5.40 9.03
CA SER A 371 0.80 5.83 8.83
C SER A 371 0.43 7.12 9.59
N ASN A 372 1.21 7.50 10.58
CA ASN A 372 1.02 8.73 11.36
C ASN A 372 2.02 9.82 10.93
N ALA A 373 1.68 11.07 11.22
CA ALA A 373 2.49 12.24 10.85
C ALA A 373 3.70 12.42 11.79
N ALA A 374 4.64 11.46 11.78
CA ALA A 374 5.90 11.62 12.49
C ALA A 374 6.74 12.77 11.89
N GLU A 375 7.42 13.53 12.71
CA GLU A 375 8.35 14.57 12.25
C GLU A 375 9.69 13.96 11.82
N PRO A 376 10.32 14.45 10.72
CA PRO A 376 11.62 13.98 10.26
C PRO A 376 12.76 14.56 11.13
N SER A 377 12.74 14.23 12.43
CA SER A 377 13.77 14.68 13.36
C SER A 377 14.88 13.63 13.53
N PRO A 378 16.12 14.02 13.85
CA PRO A 378 17.21 13.08 14.11
C PRO A 378 16.90 12.06 15.20
N ALA A 379 16.12 12.44 16.21
CA ALA A 379 15.69 11.55 17.29
C ALA A 379 14.85 10.36 16.75
N ASN A 380 14.02 10.58 15.74
CA ASN A 380 13.18 9.55 15.14
C ASN A 380 13.91 8.71 14.08
N PHE A 381 15.09 9.17 13.60
CA PHE A 381 15.82 8.55 12.50
C PHE A 381 17.29 8.24 12.85
N LYS A 382 17.54 7.66 14.04
CA LYS A 382 18.85 7.15 14.46
C LYS A 382 19.98 8.19 14.30
N GLY A 383 19.68 9.47 14.55
CA GLY A 383 20.64 10.57 14.47
C GLY A 383 20.87 11.16 13.07
N GLU A 384 20.15 10.70 12.04
CA GLU A 384 20.28 11.25 10.68
C GLU A 384 19.59 12.61 10.56
N GLN A 385 20.32 13.60 10.01
CA GLN A 385 19.87 15.01 9.97
C GLN A 385 19.17 15.40 8.66
N ASN A 386 19.48 14.73 7.54
CA ASN A 386 19.00 15.08 6.21
C ASN A 386 17.77 14.27 5.80
N ILE A 387 16.87 14.02 6.74
CA ILE A 387 15.64 13.31 6.48
C ILE A 387 14.52 14.30 6.17
N TYR A 388 13.79 14.07 5.09
CA TYR A 388 12.55 14.80 4.77
C TYR A 388 11.42 13.81 4.53
N ARG A 389 10.19 14.31 4.55
CA ARG A 389 9.01 13.48 4.34
C ARG A 389 8.22 13.93 3.12
N ILE A 390 7.60 12.96 2.44
CA ILE A 390 6.58 13.19 1.43
C ILE A 390 5.32 12.46 1.87
N ARG A 391 4.17 13.11 1.77
CA ARG A 391 2.88 12.48 2.03
C ARG A 391 2.45 11.71 0.79
N VAL A 392 2.41 10.40 0.90
CA VAL A 392 1.86 9.49 -0.10
C VAL A 392 0.73 8.74 0.59
N ALA A 393 -0.47 9.29 0.52
CA ALA A 393 -1.62 8.76 1.26
C ALA A 393 -1.77 7.24 1.09
N PRO A 394 -2.01 6.48 2.18
CA PRO A 394 -2.26 6.92 3.56
C PRO A 394 -1.00 7.11 4.42
N TYR A 395 0.20 7.01 3.84
CA TYR A 395 1.48 7.02 4.56
C TYR A 395 2.24 8.34 4.42
N TYR A 396 3.11 8.59 5.38
CA TYR A 396 4.23 9.51 5.27
C TYR A 396 5.49 8.69 4.99
N LYS A 397 6.14 8.93 3.83
CA LYS A 397 7.40 8.30 3.46
C LYS A 397 8.55 9.24 3.80
N PHE A 398 9.64 8.67 4.32
CA PHE A 398 10.81 9.42 4.76
C PHE A 398 12.00 9.11 3.88
N PHE A 399 12.75 10.15 3.50
CA PHE A 399 13.82 10.08 2.53
C PHE A 399 15.06 10.77 3.04
N SER A 400 16.24 10.22 2.73
CA SER A 400 17.54 10.83 3.00
C SER A 400 18.13 11.42 1.74
N GLY A 401 18.42 12.71 1.77
CA GLY A 401 19.11 13.45 0.73
C GLY A 401 18.29 13.65 -0.56
N LYS A 402 18.70 14.66 -1.35
CA LYS A 402 18.22 14.90 -2.72
C LYS A 402 19.44 14.86 -3.64
N PHE A 403 19.47 13.97 -4.62
CA PHE A 403 20.62 13.72 -5.47
C PHE A 403 20.25 13.89 -6.96
N SER A 404 21.13 14.51 -7.72
CA SER A 404 20.96 14.68 -9.17
C SER A 404 21.23 13.41 -9.96
N THR A 405 21.94 12.43 -9.37
CA THR A 405 22.29 11.16 -10.01
C THR A 405 21.96 9.96 -9.13
N VAL A 406 21.62 8.85 -9.77
CA VAL A 406 21.37 7.58 -9.06
C VAL A 406 22.63 7.07 -8.34
N ALA A 407 23.81 7.28 -8.91
CA ALA A 407 25.09 6.87 -8.31
C ALA A 407 25.31 7.51 -6.92
N ASN A 408 24.96 8.79 -6.77
CA ASN A 408 25.05 9.49 -5.49
C ASN A 408 24.01 8.96 -4.47
N ALA A 409 22.82 8.65 -4.92
CA ALA A 409 21.80 8.02 -4.05
C ALA A 409 22.20 6.59 -3.63
N VAL A 410 22.83 5.81 -4.52
CA VAL A 410 23.37 4.48 -4.19
C VAL A 410 24.49 4.59 -3.15
N LYS A 411 25.38 5.57 -3.27
CA LYS A 411 26.43 5.84 -2.28
C LYS A 411 25.81 6.16 -0.90
N GLU A 412 24.78 7.00 -0.89
CA GLU A 412 24.05 7.33 0.34
C GLU A 412 23.33 6.11 0.93
N LYS A 413 22.67 5.29 0.11
CA LYS A 413 22.09 4.02 0.55
C LYS A 413 23.12 3.15 1.25
N LYS A 414 24.32 2.99 0.67
CA LYS A 414 25.40 2.20 1.27
C LYS A 414 25.83 2.75 2.63
N ARG A 415 25.90 4.08 2.80
CA ARG A 415 26.21 4.74 4.08
C ARG A 415 25.14 4.43 5.14
N LEU A 416 23.88 4.36 4.71
CA LEU A 416 22.74 4.18 5.61
C LEU A 416 22.43 2.72 5.94
N THR A 417 23.05 1.75 5.26
CA THR A 417 22.68 0.32 5.35
C THR A 417 22.74 -0.24 6.77
N GLU A 418 23.74 0.16 7.58
CA GLU A 418 23.84 -0.30 8.97
C GLU A 418 22.69 0.22 9.85
N LYS A 419 22.25 1.46 9.63
CA LYS A 419 21.18 2.08 10.40
C LYS A 419 19.80 1.71 9.86
N PHE A 420 19.67 1.62 8.54
CA PHE A 420 18.42 1.35 7.82
C PHE A 420 18.64 0.25 6.78
N PRO A 421 18.70 -1.01 7.19
CA PRO A 421 18.98 -2.13 6.28
C PRO A 421 17.94 -2.27 5.16
N GLU A 422 16.73 -1.80 5.40
CA GLU A 422 15.60 -1.80 4.45
C GLU A 422 15.57 -0.58 3.52
N ALA A 423 16.58 0.32 3.59
CA ALA A 423 16.61 1.52 2.76
C ALA A 423 16.86 1.18 1.28
N PHE A 424 16.18 1.88 0.39
CA PHE A 424 16.32 1.70 -1.05
C PHE A 424 16.28 3.02 -1.80
N VAL A 425 16.91 3.03 -2.99
CA VAL A 425 16.96 4.23 -3.84
C VAL A 425 15.65 4.39 -4.59
N VAL A 426 15.18 5.63 -4.67
CA VAL A 426 13.99 6.03 -5.43
C VAL A 426 14.31 7.23 -6.32
N VAL A 427 13.54 7.40 -7.37
CA VAL A 427 13.42 8.67 -8.08
C VAL A 427 12.17 9.39 -7.61
N ILE A 428 12.26 10.70 -7.40
CA ILE A 428 11.13 11.54 -7.03
C ILE A 428 10.87 12.48 -8.20
N GLU A 429 9.67 12.42 -8.75
CA GLU A 429 9.20 13.23 -9.86
C GLU A 429 7.90 13.92 -9.45
N ASN A 430 7.90 15.25 -9.50
CA ASN A 430 6.75 16.06 -9.06
C ASN A 430 6.25 15.67 -7.65
N ASP A 431 7.17 15.50 -6.70
CA ASP A 431 6.94 15.04 -5.33
C ASP A 431 6.33 13.63 -5.20
N ILE A 432 6.32 12.84 -6.27
CA ILE A 432 5.86 11.46 -6.26
C ILE A 432 7.08 10.52 -6.29
N PRO A 433 7.34 9.75 -5.22
CA PRO A 433 8.42 8.76 -5.21
C PRO A 433 8.04 7.53 -6.05
N ARG A 434 8.97 7.13 -6.92
CA ARG A 434 8.85 5.96 -7.81
C ARG A 434 10.11 5.08 -7.72
N ALA A 435 10.01 3.85 -8.17
CA ALA A 435 11.18 3.00 -8.37
C ALA A 435 12.10 3.63 -9.43
N VAL A 436 13.42 3.50 -9.25
CA VAL A 436 14.39 3.93 -10.27
C VAL A 436 14.26 3.02 -11.49
N PRO A 437 14.11 3.57 -12.72
CA PRO A 437 14.07 2.76 -13.92
C PRO A 437 15.34 1.92 -14.08
N GLN A 438 15.21 0.69 -14.58
CA GLN A 438 16.34 -0.27 -14.69
C GLN A 438 17.49 0.26 -15.56
N ASN A 439 17.19 1.01 -16.61
CA ASN A 439 18.18 1.64 -17.49
C ASN A 439 18.93 2.80 -16.83
N GLU A 440 18.57 3.23 -15.65
CA GLU A 440 19.23 4.28 -14.87
C GLU A 440 20.00 3.73 -13.66
N LEU A 441 19.84 2.43 -13.36
CA LEU A 441 20.63 1.77 -12.32
C LEU A 441 22.06 1.53 -12.82
N PRO A 442 23.08 1.73 -11.95
CA PRO A 442 24.50 1.56 -12.33
C PRO A 442 24.86 0.10 -12.57
#